data_96c7f10d6ce00bb97e0fc477b960afe4
#
_entry.id   96c7f10d6ce00bb97e0fc477b960afe4
#
_cell.length_a   1.000
_cell.length_b   1.000
_cell.length_c   1.000
_cell.angle_alpha   90.00
_cell.angle_beta   90.00
_cell.angle_gamma   90.00
#
_symmetry.space_group_name_H-M   'P 1'
#
loop_
_entity.id
_entity.type
_entity.pdbx_description
1 polymer ?
#
loop_
_entity_poly.entity_id
_entity_poly.type
_entity_poly.pdbx_seq_one_letter_code
_entity_poly.pdbx_strand_id
1 'polypeptide(L)'
;MARLLVYDAYENRIYTYSSLSESDPMPYSTGRTLTVREFRGKSKSPTLWTTIAAMEAWNLTRRKYGKGIPVGYAFRRIWEGGHGTRSQHYVGVAFDVGQRLNSASRRQIYNAARATGAWGYVEPLSQTPTWVHFDRRYGRPACSGTTAGYPTLRRGSRGCYVMVLQDALSALGYKTGSRIDGI
;
A
#
# COMPACT_ATOMS: atom_id res chain seq x y z
N MET A 1 9.78 16.46 4.71
CA MET A 1 10.20 15.73 3.47
C MET A 1 10.21 14.24 3.76
N ALA A 2 9.84 13.43 2.78
CA ALA A 2 9.76 11.98 2.89
C ALA A 2 10.88 11.29 2.10
N ARG A 3 11.33 10.14 2.61
CA ARG A 3 12.04 9.12 1.86
C ARG A 3 11.05 8.05 1.45
N LEU A 4 11.07 7.61 0.21
CA LEU A 4 10.15 6.60 -0.28
C LEU A 4 10.93 5.48 -0.99
N LEU A 5 10.63 4.24 -0.61
CA LEU A 5 11.20 3.03 -1.17
C LEU A 5 10.15 2.35 -2.05
N VAL A 6 10.48 2.08 -3.29
CA VAL A 6 9.59 1.39 -4.22
C VAL A 6 10.23 0.08 -4.66
N TYR A 7 9.58 -1.02 -4.35
CA TYR A 7 10.03 -2.34 -4.73
C TYR A 7 9.48 -2.74 -6.10
N ASP A 8 10.38 -3.11 -6.99
CA ASP A 8 10.10 -3.79 -8.24
C ASP A 8 10.29 -5.29 -8.04
N ALA A 9 9.20 -6.04 -8.11
CA ALA A 9 9.25 -7.50 -7.95
C ALA A 9 9.78 -8.21 -9.20
N TYR A 10 9.70 -7.59 -10.38
CA TYR A 10 10.20 -8.16 -11.62
C TYR A 10 11.73 -8.11 -11.67
N GLU A 11 12.31 -6.94 -11.37
CA GLU A 11 13.77 -6.77 -11.31
C GLU A 11 14.37 -7.19 -9.96
N ASN A 12 13.55 -7.52 -8.97
CA ASN A 12 13.95 -7.76 -7.57
C ASN A 12 14.80 -6.61 -7.01
N ARG A 13 14.38 -5.37 -7.28
CA ARG A 13 15.13 -4.15 -6.99
C ARG A 13 14.30 -3.17 -6.18
N ILE A 14 14.99 -2.38 -5.34
CA ILE A 14 14.39 -1.30 -4.57
C ILE A 14 14.92 0.04 -5.08
N TYR A 15 14.01 0.89 -5.51
CA TYR A 15 14.29 2.27 -5.91
C TYR A 15 14.05 3.20 -4.73
N THR A 16 14.97 4.12 -4.51
CA THR A 16 14.90 5.10 -3.42
C THR A 16 14.69 6.50 -3.97
N TYR A 17 13.65 7.16 -3.47
CA TYR A 17 13.34 8.56 -3.73
C TYR A 17 13.49 9.33 -2.43
N SER A 18 14.33 10.36 -2.42
CA SER A 18 14.63 11.15 -1.23
C SER A 18 14.04 12.56 -1.37
N SER A 19 13.83 13.21 -0.23
CA SER A 19 13.44 14.63 -0.16
C SER A 19 12.11 14.97 -0.84
N LEU A 20 11.18 14.00 -0.93
CA LEU A 20 9.84 14.28 -1.46
C LEU A 20 9.04 15.17 -0.50
N SER A 21 8.38 16.17 -1.06
CA SER A 21 7.41 17.00 -0.34
C SER A 21 6.05 16.29 -0.24
N GLU A 22 5.20 16.75 0.66
CA GLU A 22 3.84 16.19 0.82
C GLU A 22 2.96 16.40 -0.42
N SER A 23 3.24 17.44 -1.22
CA SER A 23 2.50 17.74 -2.46
C SER A 23 3.06 17.04 -3.69
N ASP A 24 4.22 16.39 -3.59
CA ASP A 24 4.77 15.67 -4.72
C ASP A 24 3.90 14.46 -5.09
N PRO A 25 3.83 14.09 -6.37
CA PRO A 25 3.19 12.85 -6.77
C PRO A 25 3.95 11.66 -6.20
N MET A 26 3.22 10.61 -5.86
CA MET A 26 3.86 9.32 -5.57
C MET A 26 4.61 8.84 -6.82
N PRO A 27 5.86 8.34 -6.68
CA PRO A 27 6.55 7.69 -7.77
C PRO A 27 5.67 6.60 -8.41
N TYR A 28 5.72 6.51 -9.73
CA TYR A 28 4.88 5.62 -10.55
C TYR A 28 3.38 5.95 -10.55
N SER A 29 2.90 6.97 -9.82
CA SER A 29 1.52 7.45 -10.04
C SER A 29 1.44 8.29 -11.29
N THR A 30 0.40 8.07 -12.11
CA THR A 30 0.19 8.82 -13.35
C THR A 30 -0.51 10.15 -13.06
N GLY A 31 0.00 11.24 -13.63
CA GLY A 31 -0.71 12.52 -13.66
C GLY A 31 -1.07 13.09 -12.28
N ARG A 32 -0.24 12.91 -11.27
CA ARG A 32 -0.47 13.40 -9.89
C ARG A 32 -1.79 12.89 -9.29
N THR A 33 -2.23 11.70 -9.67
CA THR A 33 -3.48 11.11 -9.17
C THR A 33 -3.40 10.63 -7.72
N LEU A 34 -2.19 10.56 -7.16
CA LEU A 34 -1.89 10.21 -5.78
C LEU A 34 -0.67 11.02 -5.33
N THR A 35 -0.79 11.77 -4.26
CA THR A 35 0.31 12.54 -3.65
C THR A 35 0.94 11.77 -2.49
N VAL A 36 2.16 12.18 -2.10
CA VAL A 36 2.85 11.66 -0.90
C VAL A 36 1.98 11.82 0.34
N ARG A 37 1.32 12.98 0.49
CA ARG A 37 0.38 13.26 1.61
C ARG A 37 -0.77 12.27 1.67
N GLU A 38 -1.42 12.01 0.53
CA GLU A 38 -2.55 11.09 0.47
C GLU A 38 -2.11 9.66 0.79
N PHE A 39 -0.96 9.24 0.28
CA PHE A 39 -0.41 7.93 0.55
C PHE A 39 0.05 7.78 2.02
N ARG A 40 0.77 8.76 2.56
CA ARG A 40 1.19 8.80 3.97
C ARG A 40 0.00 8.79 4.93
N GLY A 41 -1.05 9.54 4.61
CA GLY A 41 -2.20 9.73 5.48
C GLY A 41 -1.79 10.26 6.86
N LYS A 42 -2.16 9.53 7.91
CA LYS A 42 -1.86 9.90 9.31
C LYS A 42 -0.53 9.32 9.84
N SER A 43 0.20 8.54 9.04
CA SER A 43 1.48 8.00 9.48
C SER A 43 2.50 9.11 9.71
N LYS A 44 3.28 8.99 10.78
CA LYS A 44 4.39 9.92 11.11
C LYS A 44 5.74 9.40 10.58
N SER A 45 5.75 8.33 9.80
CA SER A 45 6.99 7.75 9.29
C SER A 45 7.73 8.72 8.36
N PRO A 46 9.03 8.96 8.57
CA PRO A 46 9.84 9.69 7.61
C PRO A 46 10.17 8.84 6.36
N THR A 47 10.03 7.51 6.47
CA THR A 47 10.26 6.57 5.38
C THR A 47 8.96 5.84 5.05
N LEU A 48 8.54 5.92 3.80
CA LEU A 48 7.39 5.21 3.24
C LEU A 48 7.89 4.11 2.29
N TRP A 49 7.06 3.13 2.02
CA TRP A 49 7.36 2.11 1.02
C TRP A 49 6.10 1.61 0.32
N THR A 50 6.30 1.16 -0.90
CA THR A 50 5.26 0.57 -1.75
C THR A 50 5.90 -0.31 -2.85
N THR A 51 5.09 -0.82 -3.76
CA THR A 51 5.55 -1.57 -4.93
C THR A 51 5.13 -0.88 -6.23
N ILE A 52 5.89 -1.08 -7.30
CA ILE A 52 5.48 -0.64 -8.65
C ILE A 52 4.12 -1.24 -9.00
N ALA A 53 3.91 -2.53 -8.73
CA ALA A 53 2.65 -3.21 -9.02
C ALA A 53 1.42 -2.59 -8.32
N ALA A 54 1.57 -2.08 -7.08
CA ALA A 54 0.48 -1.38 -6.38
C ALA A 54 0.18 -0.03 -7.03
N MET A 55 1.21 0.70 -7.46
CA MET A 55 1.04 1.98 -8.16
C MET A 55 0.41 1.81 -9.54
N GLU A 56 0.78 0.77 -10.28
CA GLU A 56 0.16 0.43 -11.56
C GLU A 56 -1.32 0.05 -11.39
N ALA A 57 -1.63 -0.77 -10.39
CA ALA A 57 -3.02 -1.12 -10.07
C ALA A 57 -3.85 0.12 -9.69
N TRP A 58 -3.27 1.06 -8.92
CA TRP A 58 -3.87 2.35 -8.64
C TRP A 58 -4.15 3.13 -9.93
N ASN A 59 -3.18 3.27 -10.83
CA ASN A 59 -3.33 4.00 -12.09
C ASN A 59 -4.42 3.40 -12.98
N LEU A 60 -4.48 2.07 -13.07
CA LEU A 60 -5.53 1.37 -13.82
C LEU A 60 -6.91 1.66 -13.24
N THR A 61 -7.04 1.60 -11.91
CA THR A 61 -8.30 1.87 -11.21
C THR A 61 -8.74 3.32 -11.40
N ARG A 62 -7.81 4.28 -11.28
CA ARG A 62 -8.07 5.71 -11.52
C ARG A 62 -8.54 5.98 -12.94
N ARG A 63 -7.89 5.40 -13.94
CA ARG A 63 -8.33 5.51 -15.34
C ARG A 63 -9.70 4.91 -15.55
N LYS A 64 -9.95 3.71 -15.01
CA LYS A 64 -11.23 3.02 -15.17
C LYS A 64 -12.38 3.75 -14.51
N TYR A 65 -12.15 4.34 -13.34
CA TYR A 65 -13.16 5.15 -12.65
C TYR A 65 -13.38 6.53 -13.30
N GLY A 66 -12.35 7.12 -13.90
CA GLY A 66 -12.41 8.37 -14.64
C GLY A 66 -12.53 9.65 -13.79
N LYS A 67 -12.55 9.54 -12.45
CA LYS A 67 -12.73 10.66 -11.51
C LYS A 67 -11.73 10.58 -10.37
N GLY A 68 -11.64 11.65 -9.54
CA GLY A 68 -10.89 11.66 -8.30
C GLY A 68 -11.33 10.55 -7.34
N ILE A 69 -10.39 9.84 -6.74
CA ILE A 69 -10.65 8.84 -5.69
C ILE A 69 -10.08 9.38 -4.38
N PRO A 70 -10.94 9.81 -3.43
CA PRO A 70 -10.47 10.26 -2.12
C PRO A 70 -9.86 9.10 -1.34
N VAL A 71 -8.60 9.25 -0.92
CA VAL A 71 -7.89 8.25 -0.12
C VAL A 71 -8.11 8.54 1.36
N GLY A 72 -8.59 7.55 2.10
CA GLY A 72 -8.72 7.60 3.56
C GLY A 72 -7.51 7.00 4.26
N TYR A 73 -7.10 5.82 3.78
CA TYR A 73 -5.91 5.13 4.27
C TYR A 73 -5.17 4.48 3.11
N ALA A 74 -3.82 4.59 3.10
CA ALA A 74 -2.97 3.79 2.24
C ALA A 74 -1.81 3.20 3.03
N PHE A 75 -1.00 3.99 3.72
CA PHE A 75 0.19 3.57 4.45
C PHE A 75 0.03 3.68 5.96
N ARG A 76 0.57 2.69 6.69
CA ARG A 76 0.73 2.68 8.15
C ARG A 76 1.95 1.88 8.54
N ARG A 77 2.58 2.22 9.66
CA ARG A 77 3.57 1.35 10.29
C ARG A 77 2.86 0.37 11.22
N ILE A 78 3.40 -0.84 11.35
CA ILE A 78 2.75 -1.90 12.12
C ILE A 78 2.49 -1.49 13.58
N TRP A 79 3.38 -0.74 14.19
CA TRP A 79 3.26 -0.28 15.57
C TRP A 79 2.47 1.04 15.73
N GLU A 80 2.11 1.71 14.64
CA GLU A 80 1.11 2.79 14.68
C GLU A 80 -0.31 2.25 14.84
N GLY A 81 -0.52 0.96 14.56
CA GLY A 81 -1.78 0.27 14.76
C GLY A 81 -2.91 0.71 13.82
N GLY A 82 -4.14 0.39 14.22
CA GLY A 82 -5.35 0.76 13.50
C GLY A 82 -5.82 -0.25 12.47
N HIS A 83 -5.05 -1.33 12.24
CA HIS A 83 -5.39 -2.44 11.35
C HIS A 83 -5.01 -3.78 12.00
N GLY A 84 -5.47 -4.90 11.45
CA GLY A 84 -5.07 -6.23 11.88
C GLY A 84 -3.56 -6.48 11.68
N THR A 85 -3.00 -7.40 12.45
CA THR A 85 -1.53 -7.64 12.54
C THR A 85 -0.85 -7.97 11.20
N ARG A 86 -1.60 -8.44 10.20
CA ARG A 86 -1.11 -8.76 8.86
C ARG A 86 -1.73 -7.87 7.78
N SER A 87 -2.07 -6.64 8.14
CA SER A 87 -2.68 -5.71 7.21
C SER A 87 -1.72 -5.32 6.07
N GLN A 88 -2.25 -5.28 4.86
CA GLN A 88 -1.51 -4.85 3.68
C GLN A 88 -1.22 -3.34 3.65
N HIS A 89 -1.87 -2.56 4.52
CA HIS A 89 -1.52 -1.16 4.76
C HIS A 89 -0.12 -1.01 5.36
N TYR A 90 0.32 -1.97 6.20
CA TYR A 90 1.69 -1.98 6.73
C TYR A 90 2.74 -2.29 5.66
N VAL A 91 2.33 -3.00 4.61
CA VAL A 91 3.18 -3.31 3.45
C VAL A 91 3.20 -2.16 2.44
N GLY A 92 2.29 -1.19 2.56
CA GLY A 92 2.16 -0.06 1.65
C GLY A 92 1.56 -0.44 0.29
N VAL A 93 0.75 -1.50 0.23
CA VAL A 93 0.14 -2.00 -1.01
C VAL A 93 -1.38 -2.05 -0.95
N ALA A 94 -1.98 -1.42 0.06
CA ALA A 94 -3.42 -1.38 0.27
C ALA A 94 -3.96 0.04 0.29
N PHE A 95 -5.22 0.19 -0.10
CA PHE A 95 -5.94 1.46 -0.11
C PHE A 95 -7.34 1.27 0.43
N ASP A 96 -7.72 2.12 1.38
CA ASP A 96 -9.10 2.36 1.80
C ASP A 96 -9.53 3.71 1.25
N VAL A 97 -10.55 3.72 0.39
CA VAL A 97 -10.93 4.89 -0.38
C VAL A 97 -12.43 5.16 -0.31
N GLY A 98 -12.82 6.40 -0.62
CA GLY A 98 -14.22 6.75 -0.80
C GLY A 98 -15.05 6.88 0.47
N GLN A 99 -14.44 7.02 1.65
CA GLN A 99 -15.15 7.16 2.95
C GLN A 99 -16.13 8.34 2.97
N ARG A 100 -15.82 9.41 2.21
CA ARG A 100 -16.65 10.61 2.12
C ARG A 100 -17.63 10.60 0.94
N LEU A 101 -17.65 9.53 0.16
CA LEU A 101 -18.52 9.37 -0.99
C LEU A 101 -19.81 8.63 -0.60
N ASN A 102 -20.86 8.82 -1.42
CA ASN A 102 -22.08 8.03 -1.29
C ASN A 102 -21.87 6.56 -1.75
N SER A 103 -22.84 5.71 -1.46
CA SER A 103 -22.77 4.28 -1.76
C SER A 103 -22.69 3.99 -3.27
N ALA A 104 -23.36 4.80 -4.11
CA ALA A 104 -23.31 4.63 -5.56
C ALA A 104 -21.91 4.89 -6.11
N SER A 105 -21.23 5.97 -5.66
CA SER A 105 -19.86 6.29 -6.04
C SER A 105 -18.88 5.23 -5.54
N ARG A 106 -19.05 4.73 -4.31
CA ARG A 106 -18.23 3.62 -3.79
C ARG A 106 -18.38 2.35 -4.63
N ARG A 107 -19.61 2.00 -5.02
CA ARG A 107 -19.89 0.88 -5.92
C ARG A 107 -19.19 1.04 -7.27
N GLN A 108 -19.17 2.25 -7.83
CA GLN A 108 -18.45 2.52 -9.08
C GLN A 108 -16.94 2.32 -8.92
N ILE A 109 -16.34 2.80 -7.82
CA ILE A 109 -14.91 2.56 -7.53
C ILE A 109 -14.62 1.08 -7.36
N TYR A 110 -15.44 0.37 -6.59
CA TYR A 110 -15.34 -1.07 -6.38
C TYR A 110 -15.37 -1.83 -7.71
N ASN A 111 -16.34 -1.54 -8.56
CA ASN A 111 -16.46 -2.17 -9.88
C ASN A 111 -15.25 -1.83 -10.78
N ALA A 112 -14.77 -0.58 -10.74
CA ALA A 112 -13.59 -0.17 -11.47
C ALA A 112 -12.35 -0.95 -11.00
N ALA A 113 -12.12 -1.05 -9.70
CA ALA A 113 -11.00 -1.81 -9.14
C ALA A 113 -11.04 -3.28 -9.56
N ARG A 114 -12.19 -3.94 -9.43
CA ARG A 114 -12.37 -5.34 -9.86
C ARG A 114 -12.14 -5.54 -11.35
N ALA A 115 -12.69 -4.64 -12.16
CA ALA A 115 -12.60 -4.73 -13.62
C ALA A 115 -11.18 -4.52 -14.16
N THR A 116 -10.23 -4.03 -13.36
CA THR A 116 -8.82 -3.94 -13.78
C THR A 116 -8.12 -5.30 -13.77
N GLY A 117 -8.55 -6.23 -12.91
CA GLY A 117 -7.83 -7.48 -12.64
C GLY A 117 -6.45 -7.30 -12.02
N ALA A 118 -6.06 -6.06 -11.67
CA ALA A 118 -4.72 -5.73 -11.22
C ALA A 118 -4.50 -5.91 -9.70
N TRP A 119 -5.57 -5.93 -8.90
CA TRP A 119 -5.51 -6.11 -7.46
C TRP A 119 -5.45 -7.59 -7.07
N GLY A 120 -4.69 -7.90 -6.05
CA GLY A 120 -4.68 -9.23 -5.44
C GLY A 120 -5.96 -9.54 -4.67
N TYR A 121 -6.55 -8.49 -4.09
CA TYR A 121 -7.81 -8.55 -3.36
C TYR A 121 -8.59 -7.25 -3.50
N VAL A 122 -9.90 -7.36 -3.68
CA VAL A 122 -10.86 -6.25 -3.58
C VAL A 122 -11.95 -6.72 -2.63
N GLU A 123 -12.04 -6.09 -1.47
CA GLU A 123 -12.94 -6.52 -0.40
C GLU A 123 -14.41 -6.29 -0.77
N PRO A 124 -15.30 -7.28 -0.56
CA PRO A 124 -16.71 -7.11 -0.85
C PRO A 124 -17.33 -5.93 -0.10
N LEU A 125 -18.14 -5.13 -0.78
CA LEU A 125 -18.80 -3.96 -0.17
C LEU A 125 -19.73 -4.31 1.01
N SER A 126 -20.14 -5.57 1.14
CA SER A 126 -20.88 -6.06 2.32
C SER A 126 -20.02 -6.05 3.59
N GLN A 127 -18.71 -6.18 3.46
CA GLN A 127 -17.75 -6.14 4.58
C GLN A 127 -17.25 -4.71 4.85
N THR A 128 -17.21 -3.86 3.82
CA THR A 128 -16.78 -2.46 3.92
C THR A 128 -17.83 -1.49 3.37
N PRO A 129 -19.01 -1.37 4.01
CA PRO A 129 -20.13 -0.61 3.44
C PRO A 129 -19.87 0.91 3.37
N THR A 130 -18.91 1.42 4.14
CA THR A 130 -18.60 2.86 4.22
C THR A 130 -17.31 3.27 3.51
N TRP A 131 -16.56 2.32 2.96
CA TRP A 131 -15.37 2.56 2.13
C TRP A 131 -15.20 1.45 1.10
N VAL A 132 -14.18 1.54 0.26
CA VAL A 132 -13.75 0.48 -0.64
C VAL A 132 -12.32 0.11 -0.29
N HIS A 133 -12.07 -1.16 0.03
CA HIS A 133 -10.73 -1.69 0.24
C HIS A 133 -10.27 -2.48 -0.96
N PHE A 134 -9.03 -2.25 -1.38
CA PHE A 134 -8.32 -3.08 -2.34
C PHE A 134 -6.81 -3.08 -2.05
N ASP A 135 -6.16 -4.20 -2.34
CA ASP A 135 -4.73 -4.34 -2.13
C ASP A 135 -4.03 -5.22 -3.17
N ARG A 136 -2.74 -4.96 -3.34
CA ARG A 136 -1.85 -5.72 -4.21
C ARG A 136 -0.94 -6.61 -3.37
N ARG A 137 -1.55 -7.53 -2.62
CA ARG A 137 -0.85 -8.45 -1.72
C ARG A 137 -0.02 -9.50 -2.43
N TYR A 138 0.93 -10.09 -1.71
CA TYR A 138 1.73 -11.20 -2.20
C TYR A 138 0.87 -12.46 -2.37
N GLY A 139 1.04 -13.09 -3.52
CA GLY A 139 0.38 -14.36 -3.82
C GLY A 139 -1.10 -14.23 -4.18
N ARG A 140 -1.71 -15.32 -4.40
CA ARG A 140 -3.14 -15.47 -4.71
C ARG A 140 -3.75 -16.64 -3.98
N PRO A 141 -5.00 -16.57 -3.68
CA PRO A 141 -5.68 -15.47 -3.03
C PRO A 141 -5.02 -15.31 -1.68
N ALA A 142 -4.51 -14.18 -1.45
CA ALA A 142 -3.71 -13.95 -0.28
C ALA A 142 -4.44 -14.17 1.03
N CYS A 143 -5.74 -14.25 1.01
CA CYS A 143 -6.58 -14.42 2.18
C CYS A 143 -7.33 -15.73 2.24
N SER A 144 -6.98 -16.71 1.47
CA SER A 144 -7.53 -18.02 1.70
C SER A 144 -6.91 -18.60 2.98
N GLY A 145 -7.67 -18.69 4.02
CA GLY A 145 -7.23 -19.26 5.28
C GLY A 145 -6.53 -18.28 6.22
N THR A 146 -5.86 -18.81 7.22
CA THR A 146 -5.30 -18.10 8.37
C THR A 146 -4.03 -17.31 8.12
N THR A 147 -3.38 -17.46 6.99
CA THR A 147 -2.05 -16.91 6.72
C THR A 147 -2.04 -15.47 6.22
N ALA A 148 -3.21 -14.94 5.87
CA ALA A 148 -3.45 -13.52 5.65
C ALA A 148 -2.44 -12.79 4.77
N GLY A 149 -1.83 -13.47 3.81
CA GLY A 149 -1.09 -12.83 2.73
C GLY A 149 0.32 -12.31 3.05
N TYR A 150 0.89 -12.62 4.19
CA TYR A 150 2.32 -12.35 4.43
C TYR A 150 3.14 -13.58 4.03
N PRO A 151 4.17 -13.41 3.19
CA PRO A 151 5.05 -14.50 2.80
C PRO A 151 5.98 -14.90 3.94
N THR A 152 6.50 -16.13 3.90
CA THR A 152 7.65 -16.51 4.72
C THR A 152 8.89 -15.75 4.24
N LEU A 153 9.53 -15.03 5.13
CA LEU A 153 10.79 -14.35 4.85
C LEU A 153 11.97 -15.25 5.23
N ARG A 154 13.00 -15.21 4.41
CA ARG A 154 14.26 -15.95 4.60
C ARG A 154 15.45 -15.02 4.36
N ARG A 155 16.64 -15.42 4.76
CA ARG A 155 17.86 -14.70 4.40
C ARG A 155 17.94 -14.53 2.87
N GLY A 156 18.15 -13.28 2.42
CA GLY A 156 18.12 -12.91 1.00
C GLY A 156 16.74 -12.47 0.47
N SER A 157 15.67 -12.57 1.28
CA SER A 157 14.37 -11.96 0.90
C SER A 157 14.52 -10.45 0.75
N ARG A 158 13.77 -9.87 -0.21
CA ARG A 158 13.77 -8.43 -0.49
C ARG A 158 12.34 -7.91 -0.62
N GLY A 159 12.16 -6.60 -0.41
CA GLY A 159 10.92 -5.90 -0.71
C GLY A 159 10.15 -5.42 0.52
N CYS A 160 8.89 -5.02 0.30
CA CYS A 160 8.11 -4.32 1.32
C CYS A 160 7.83 -5.15 2.57
N TYR A 161 7.70 -6.48 2.48
CA TYR A 161 7.54 -7.32 3.66
C TYR A 161 8.80 -7.38 4.53
N VAL A 162 9.99 -7.27 3.91
CA VAL A 162 11.26 -7.11 4.65
C VAL A 162 11.30 -5.75 5.33
N MET A 163 10.85 -4.68 4.65
CA MET A 163 10.76 -3.33 5.26
C MET A 163 9.86 -3.32 6.49
N VAL A 164 8.70 -4.01 6.44
CA VAL A 164 7.81 -4.16 7.61
C VAL A 164 8.52 -4.87 8.75
N LEU A 165 9.25 -5.95 8.45
CA LEU A 165 10.02 -6.69 9.46
C LEU A 165 11.11 -5.81 10.08
N GLN A 166 11.91 -5.13 9.28
CA GLN A 166 12.96 -4.21 9.73
C GLN A 166 12.39 -3.10 10.62
N ASP A 167 11.27 -2.51 10.20
CA ASP A 167 10.58 -1.46 10.96
C ASP A 167 10.07 -1.96 12.30
N ALA A 168 9.42 -3.12 12.32
CA ALA A 168 8.90 -3.75 13.54
C ALA A 168 10.02 -4.11 14.52
N LEU A 169 11.09 -4.73 14.03
CA LEU A 169 12.26 -5.08 14.86
C LEU A 169 12.94 -3.84 15.42
N SER A 170 13.10 -2.79 14.61
CA SER A 170 13.67 -1.51 15.06
C SER A 170 12.81 -0.87 16.17
N ALA A 171 11.48 -0.91 16.03
CA ALA A 171 10.56 -0.41 17.05
C ALA A 171 10.63 -1.19 18.37
N LEU A 172 11.02 -2.46 18.31
CA LEU A 172 11.26 -3.32 19.49
C LEU A 172 12.69 -3.18 20.05
N GLY A 173 13.51 -2.29 19.49
CA GLY A 173 14.88 -2.05 19.96
C GLY A 173 15.96 -2.97 19.37
N TYR A 174 15.61 -3.83 18.42
CA TYR A 174 16.60 -4.66 17.73
C TYR A 174 17.35 -3.85 16.66
N LYS A 175 18.66 -4.08 16.57
CA LYS A 175 19.48 -3.48 15.51
C LYS A 175 19.28 -4.25 14.20
N THR A 176 18.64 -3.61 13.22
CA THR A 176 18.39 -4.18 11.88
C THR A 176 19.22 -3.52 10.79
N GLY A 177 20.41 -3.02 11.15
CA GLY A 177 21.21 -2.14 10.31
C GLY A 177 20.96 -0.66 10.62
N SER A 178 21.48 0.25 9.78
CA SER A 178 21.39 1.69 10.03
C SER A 178 20.04 2.30 9.66
N ARG A 179 19.24 1.62 8.83
CA ARG A 179 17.93 2.11 8.36
C ARG A 179 17.15 1.01 7.63
N ILE A 180 15.84 1.24 7.49
CA ILE A 180 14.96 0.39 6.67
C ILE A 180 15.39 0.52 5.20
N ASP A 181 15.71 -0.58 4.54
CA ASP A 181 16.14 -0.66 3.14
C ASP A 181 15.45 -1.78 2.34
N GLY A 182 14.83 -2.76 3.04
CA GLY A 182 14.10 -3.86 2.43
C GLY A 182 14.98 -5.01 1.93
N ILE A 183 16.21 -5.13 2.44
CA ILE A 183 17.18 -6.15 2.04
C ILE A 183 17.58 -7.03 3.22
#